data_5a3c300a2168716c507714f390b5d8a0
#
_entry.id   5a3c300a2168716c507714f390b5d8a0
#
_cell.length_a   1.000
_cell.length_b   1.000
_cell.length_c   1.000
_cell.angle_alpha   90.00
_cell.angle_beta   90.00
_cell.angle_gamma   90.00
#
_symmetry.space_group_name_H-M   'P 1'
#
loop_
_entity.id
_entity.type
_entity.pdbx_description
1 polymer ?
#
loop_
_entity_poly.entity_id
_entity_poly.type
_entity_poly.pdbx_seq_one_letter_code
_entity_poly.pdbx_strand_id
1 'polypeptide(L)'
;CLSGTLAVFAQEIDWVLHAQMRVSPGPERASWGQLVAAAQQAHPDWSLEGVAAPHASRFAAAAQMRTPDGRRRFVWIDPYRGRVTGDTRWFNAHRFLRNTHRHLMLPVKYGVPLVAALSLPLLVTLTSSLFIYKRWWRGFFSWPRADRPRRLWGDLHRLLGVWSLWFIALIAVTGGWYLVESLGGDAPVPARIALPEGDGG
;
A
#
# COMPACT_ATOMS: atom_id res chain seq x y z
N CYS A 1 -10.48 -5.55 -7.23
CA CYS A 1 -10.32 -4.10 -7.34
C CYS A 1 -10.76 -3.35 -6.08
N LEU A 2 -11.94 -3.67 -5.46
CA LEU A 2 -12.42 -2.93 -4.28
C LEU A 2 -11.40 -2.89 -3.13
N SER A 3 -10.81 -4.03 -2.77
CA SER A 3 -9.80 -4.10 -1.71
C SER A 3 -8.54 -3.27 -2.03
N GLY A 4 -8.13 -3.21 -3.30
CA GLY A 4 -7.02 -2.36 -3.74
C GLY A 4 -7.34 -0.88 -3.61
N THR A 5 -8.55 -0.46 -4.03
CA THR A 5 -9.00 0.92 -3.86
C THR A 5 -9.02 1.34 -2.39
N LEU A 6 -9.56 0.50 -1.50
CA LEU A 6 -9.54 0.76 -0.06
C LEU A 6 -8.12 0.79 0.51
N ALA A 7 -7.21 -0.05 0.00
CA ALA A 7 -5.82 -0.07 0.43
C ALA A 7 -5.04 1.20 0.05
N VAL A 8 -5.44 1.90 -1.01
CA VAL A 8 -4.85 3.21 -1.38
C VAL A 8 -5.16 4.26 -0.30
N PHE A 9 -6.37 4.25 0.25
CA PHE A 9 -6.80 5.20 1.29
C PHE A 9 -6.54 4.70 2.71
N ALA A 10 -5.78 3.64 2.88
CA ALA A 10 -5.60 2.99 4.17
C ALA A 10 -4.90 3.88 5.21
N GLN A 11 -3.99 4.76 4.77
CA GLN A 11 -3.31 5.72 5.63
C GLN A 11 -4.25 6.83 6.12
N GLU A 12 -5.10 7.32 5.23
CA GLU A 12 -6.12 8.32 5.52
C GLU A 12 -7.17 7.76 6.47
N ILE A 13 -7.54 6.50 6.29
CA ILE A 13 -8.46 5.81 7.21
C ILE A 13 -7.85 5.74 8.61
N ASP A 14 -6.57 5.34 8.74
CA ASP A 14 -5.89 5.33 10.03
C ASP A 14 -5.78 6.74 10.63
N TRP A 15 -5.52 7.77 9.81
CA TRP A 15 -5.47 9.17 10.25
C TRP A 15 -6.81 9.66 10.81
N VAL A 16 -7.94 9.21 10.22
CA VAL A 16 -9.28 9.51 10.73
C VAL A 16 -9.55 8.75 12.02
N LEU A 17 -9.10 7.50 12.14
CA LEU A 17 -9.37 6.65 13.29
C LEU A 17 -8.48 6.98 14.50
N HIS A 18 -7.27 7.52 14.28
CA HIS A 18 -6.27 7.73 15.32
C HIS A 18 -5.90 9.22 15.44
N ALA A 19 -6.40 9.88 16.47
CA ALA A 19 -6.13 11.30 16.73
C ALA A 19 -4.61 11.58 16.88
N GLN A 20 -3.85 10.61 17.38
CA GLN A 20 -2.39 10.69 17.58
C GLN A 20 -1.61 10.88 16.26
N MET A 21 -2.20 10.49 15.13
CA MET A 21 -1.59 10.68 13.80
C MET A 21 -1.78 12.10 13.25
N ARG A 22 -2.59 12.93 13.91
CA ARG A 22 -2.98 14.26 13.42
C ARG A 22 -2.07 15.32 13.97
N VAL A 23 -1.46 16.09 13.09
CA VAL A 23 -0.63 17.23 13.45
C VAL A 23 -1.00 18.46 12.63
N SER A 24 -0.74 19.64 13.18
CA SER A 24 -0.87 20.90 12.47
C SER A 24 0.48 21.26 11.84
N PRO A 25 0.55 21.47 10.51
CA PRO A 25 1.77 21.89 9.85
C PRO A 25 2.39 23.12 10.46
N GLY A 26 3.72 23.12 10.61
CA GLY A 26 4.53 24.25 11.06
C GLY A 26 5.54 24.66 9.98
N PRO A 27 6.26 25.80 10.16
CA PRO A 27 7.20 26.31 9.17
C PRO A 27 8.45 25.46 9.03
N GLU A 28 8.91 24.84 10.09
CA GLU A 28 10.11 24.01 10.12
C GLU A 28 9.81 22.61 10.61
N ARG A 29 10.65 21.66 10.21
CA ARG A 29 10.58 20.27 10.66
C ARG A 29 11.74 19.98 11.59
N ALA A 30 11.44 19.23 12.65
CA ALA A 30 12.45 18.68 13.54
C ALA A 30 13.39 17.72 12.76
N SER A 31 14.65 17.69 13.15
CA SER A 31 15.63 16.76 12.60
C SER A 31 15.30 15.30 12.98
N TRP A 32 15.82 14.36 12.21
CA TRP A 32 15.66 12.95 12.53
C TRP A 32 16.17 12.58 13.92
N GLY A 33 17.28 13.18 14.34
CA GLY A 33 17.83 12.97 15.69
C GLY A 33 16.87 13.45 16.79
N GLN A 34 16.19 14.57 16.59
CA GLN A 34 15.18 15.07 17.54
C GLN A 34 13.95 14.14 17.61
N LEU A 35 13.52 13.59 16.46
CA LEU A 35 12.40 12.62 16.43
C LEU A 35 12.76 11.32 17.15
N VAL A 36 13.98 10.82 16.93
CA VAL A 36 14.51 9.63 17.61
C VAL A 36 14.59 9.88 19.13
N ALA A 37 15.19 11.00 19.53
CA ALA A 37 15.31 11.36 20.94
C ALA A 37 13.95 11.50 21.62
N ALA A 38 12.98 12.13 20.97
CA ALA A 38 11.62 12.26 21.49
C ALA A 38 10.94 10.90 21.71
N ALA A 39 11.10 9.96 20.78
CA ALA A 39 10.56 8.62 20.93
C ALA A 39 11.20 7.87 22.11
N GLN A 40 12.52 7.90 22.22
CA GLN A 40 13.27 7.24 23.27
C GLN A 40 13.02 7.85 24.66
N GLN A 41 12.89 9.18 24.74
CA GLN A 41 12.55 9.87 26.00
C GLN A 41 11.14 9.54 26.48
N ALA A 42 10.18 9.40 25.55
CA ALA A 42 8.81 9.04 25.91
C ALA A 42 8.68 7.59 26.38
N HIS A 43 9.51 6.69 25.85
CA HIS A 43 9.48 5.26 26.17
C HIS A 43 10.91 4.71 26.32
N PRO A 44 11.60 5.02 27.43
CA PRO A 44 13.02 4.65 27.62
C PRO A 44 13.25 3.14 27.65
N ASP A 45 12.25 2.37 28.11
CA ASP A 45 12.33 0.91 28.18
C ASP A 45 12.01 0.19 26.85
N TRP A 46 11.62 0.94 25.81
CA TRP A 46 11.28 0.35 24.51
C TRP A 46 12.46 0.45 23.56
N SER A 47 12.69 -0.60 22.79
CA SER A 47 13.72 -0.59 21.73
C SER A 47 13.19 0.02 20.44
N LEU A 48 13.92 0.99 19.90
CA LEU A 48 13.60 1.62 18.60
C LEU A 48 14.04 0.71 17.46
N GLU A 49 13.10 0.37 16.56
CA GLU A 49 13.39 -0.42 15.35
C GLU A 49 13.56 0.48 14.10
N GLY A 50 12.99 1.68 14.10
CA GLY A 50 13.11 2.62 12.98
C GLY A 50 12.16 3.80 13.10
N VAL A 51 12.43 4.84 12.31
CA VAL A 51 11.57 6.03 12.19
C VAL A 51 11.21 6.23 10.73
N ALA A 52 9.93 6.42 10.45
CA ALA A 52 9.42 6.70 9.11
C ALA A 52 8.95 8.15 9.00
N ALA A 53 9.20 8.74 7.81
CA ALA A 53 8.69 10.06 7.49
C ALA A 53 7.16 10.12 7.55
N PRO A 54 6.58 11.29 7.85
CA PRO A 54 5.14 11.49 7.75
C PRO A 54 4.68 11.31 6.30
N HIS A 55 3.55 10.64 6.12
CA HIS A 55 2.95 10.39 4.80
C HIS A 55 2.58 11.69 4.07
N ALA A 56 2.07 12.65 4.81
CA ALA A 56 1.76 14.00 4.32
C ALA A 56 1.95 15.03 5.44
N SER A 57 1.86 16.32 5.12
CA SER A 57 2.11 17.42 6.05
C SER A 57 1.24 17.41 7.32
N ARG A 58 0.05 16.81 7.25
CA ARG A 58 -0.88 16.68 8.38
C ARG A 58 -0.71 15.40 9.19
N PHE A 59 0.27 14.57 8.83
CA PHE A 59 0.55 13.31 9.51
C PHE A 59 1.71 13.44 10.47
N ALA A 60 1.64 12.76 11.60
CA ALA A 60 2.76 12.56 12.50
C ALA A 60 3.80 11.63 11.86
N ALA A 61 5.06 11.79 12.24
CA ALA A 61 6.11 10.81 11.98
C ALA A 61 5.88 9.56 12.81
N ALA A 62 6.22 8.38 12.27
CA ALA A 62 5.99 7.09 12.93
C ALA A 62 7.32 6.50 13.40
N ALA A 63 7.56 6.40 14.70
CA ALA A 63 8.60 5.57 15.26
C ALA A 63 8.06 4.15 15.50
N GLN A 64 8.75 3.15 14.96
CA GLN A 64 8.47 1.75 15.20
C GLN A 64 9.26 1.32 16.42
N MET A 65 8.57 0.94 17.47
CA MET A 65 9.19 0.56 18.73
C MET A 65 8.69 -0.81 19.19
N ARG A 66 9.56 -1.51 19.92
CA ARG A 66 9.26 -2.78 20.54
C ARG A 66 9.23 -2.61 22.05
N THR A 67 8.13 -3.00 22.68
CA THR A 67 7.95 -2.99 24.11
C THR A 67 8.79 -4.09 24.79
N PRO A 68 9.06 -4.04 26.09
CA PRO A 68 9.81 -5.08 26.83
C PRO A 68 9.18 -6.48 26.73
N ASP A 69 7.85 -6.56 26.58
CA ASP A 69 7.11 -7.81 26.34
C ASP A 69 7.16 -8.29 24.87
N GLY A 70 8.01 -7.68 24.04
CA GLY A 70 8.27 -8.08 22.66
C GLY A 70 7.22 -7.61 21.64
N ARG A 71 6.21 -6.87 22.03
CA ARG A 71 5.16 -6.37 21.12
C ARG A 71 5.64 -5.15 20.36
N ARG A 72 5.30 -5.07 19.07
CA ARG A 72 5.53 -3.89 18.28
C ARG A 72 4.42 -2.86 18.47
N ARG A 73 4.81 -1.58 18.53
CA ARG A 73 3.91 -0.43 18.58
C ARG A 73 4.41 0.69 17.67
N PHE A 74 3.50 1.56 17.27
CA PHE A 74 3.83 2.83 16.64
C PHE A 74 3.78 3.92 17.70
N VAL A 75 4.83 4.70 17.79
CA VAL A 75 4.88 5.95 18.56
C VAL A 75 4.82 7.10 17.54
N TRP A 76 3.81 7.94 17.67
CA TRP A 76 3.56 9.05 16.77
C TRP A 76 4.22 10.31 17.30
N ILE A 77 4.92 11.04 16.43
CA ILE A 77 5.72 12.21 16.81
C ILE A 77 5.33 13.36 15.89
N ASP A 78 5.00 14.51 16.45
CA ASP A 78 4.77 15.74 15.70
C ASP A 78 6.10 16.18 15.05
N PRO A 79 6.20 16.14 13.71
CA PRO A 79 7.45 16.44 13.02
C PRO A 79 7.79 17.95 13.03
N TYR A 80 6.89 18.82 13.48
CA TYR A 80 7.10 20.26 13.57
C TYR A 80 7.46 20.71 14.96
N ARG A 81 7.02 19.98 16.00
CA ARG A 81 7.26 20.30 17.40
C ARG A 81 8.21 19.34 18.10
N GLY A 82 8.63 18.27 17.43
CA GLY A 82 9.53 17.26 18.00
C GLY A 82 9.00 16.56 19.24
N ARG A 83 7.69 16.45 19.41
CA ARG A 83 7.06 15.85 20.60
C ARG A 83 6.19 14.67 20.24
N VAL A 84 6.12 13.68 21.12
CA VAL A 84 5.23 12.52 20.98
C VAL A 84 3.78 12.96 21.15
N THR A 85 2.92 12.53 20.22
CA THR A 85 1.48 12.78 20.23
C THR A 85 0.70 11.60 20.81
N GLY A 86 1.32 10.43 20.90
CA GLY A 86 0.77 9.21 21.47
C GLY A 86 1.31 7.96 20.79
N ASP A 87 0.77 6.82 21.16
CA ASP A 87 1.14 5.54 20.59
C ASP A 87 -0.09 4.75 20.14
N THR A 88 0.09 3.81 19.20
CA THR A 88 -0.96 2.92 18.71
C THR A 88 -0.45 1.50 18.55
N ARG A 89 -1.39 0.56 18.48
CA ARG A 89 -1.06 -0.84 18.18
C ARG A 89 -0.41 -0.97 16.82
N TRP A 90 0.46 -1.96 16.68
CA TRP A 90 1.10 -2.32 15.42
C TRP A 90 0.11 -2.70 14.32
N PHE A 91 -0.98 -3.40 14.69
CA PHE A 91 -2.04 -3.78 13.77
C PHE A 91 -3.12 -2.70 13.75
N ASN A 92 -3.25 -2.04 12.60
CA ASN A 92 -4.14 -0.92 12.32
C ASN A 92 -4.90 -1.15 11.00
N ALA A 93 -5.74 -0.21 10.59
CA ALA A 93 -6.55 -0.33 9.36
C ALA A 93 -5.67 -0.43 8.10
N HIS A 94 -4.56 0.31 8.03
CA HIS A 94 -3.61 0.21 6.93
C HIS A 94 -3.05 -1.23 6.79
N ARG A 95 -2.59 -1.83 7.89
CA ARG A 95 -2.09 -3.20 7.86
C ARG A 95 -3.17 -4.22 7.54
N PHE A 96 -4.36 -4.04 8.08
CA PHE A 96 -5.49 -4.91 7.76
C PHE A 96 -5.81 -4.89 6.26
N LEU A 97 -6.03 -3.70 5.69
CA LEU A 97 -6.39 -3.55 4.27
C LEU A 97 -5.26 -4.03 3.35
N ARG A 98 -4.02 -3.66 3.65
CA ARG A 98 -2.85 -4.09 2.89
C ARG A 98 -2.65 -5.60 2.93
N ASN A 99 -2.75 -6.21 4.11
CA ASN A 99 -2.56 -7.66 4.25
C ASN A 99 -3.70 -8.44 3.58
N THR A 100 -4.93 -7.95 3.70
CA THR A 100 -6.09 -8.52 3.00
C THR A 100 -5.89 -8.45 1.48
N HIS A 101 -5.46 -7.31 0.96
CA HIS A 101 -5.24 -7.14 -0.48
C HIS A 101 -4.06 -7.97 -1.00
N ARG A 102 -2.96 -8.01 -0.24
CA ARG A 102 -1.70 -8.66 -0.68
C ARG A 102 -1.72 -10.18 -0.54
N HIS A 103 -2.27 -10.70 0.53
CA HIS A 103 -2.18 -12.14 0.84
C HIS A 103 -3.39 -12.70 1.59
N LEU A 104 -4.56 -12.01 1.56
CA LEU A 104 -5.83 -12.45 2.16
C LEU A 104 -5.72 -12.82 3.65
N MET A 105 -4.86 -12.13 4.41
CA MET A 105 -4.54 -12.42 5.82
C MET A 105 -3.93 -13.83 6.05
N LEU A 106 -3.60 -14.56 4.99
CA LEU A 106 -2.88 -15.84 5.06
C LEU A 106 -1.38 -15.61 5.31
N PRO A 107 -0.63 -16.63 5.73
CA PRO A 107 0.83 -16.57 5.73
C PRO A 107 1.36 -16.16 4.35
N VAL A 108 2.32 -15.23 4.31
CA VAL A 108 2.84 -14.61 3.07
C VAL A 108 3.25 -15.65 2.04
N LYS A 109 3.89 -16.75 2.49
CA LYS A 109 4.34 -17.86 1.66
C LYS A 109 3.24 -18.48 0.79
N TYR A 110 2.01 -18.54 1.29
CA TYR A 110 0.88 -19.14 0.57
C TYR A 110 -0.09 -18.09 0.02
N GLY A 111 -0.31 -17.02 0.76
CA GLY A 111 -1.27 -15.99 0.39
C GLY A 111 -0.83 -15.18 -0.83
N VAL A 112 0.45 -14.88 -0.95
CA VAL A 112 0.98 -14.11 -2.10
C VAL A 112 0.84 -14.89 -3.41
N PRO A 113 1.31 -16.15 -3.53
CA PRO A 113 1.09 -16.94 -4.75
C PRO A 113 -0.40 -17.13 -5.08
N LEU A 114 -1.24 -17.34 -4.08
CA LEU A 114 -2.68 -17.48 -4.27
C LEU A 114 -3.32 -16.25 -4.89
N VAL A 115 -3.00 -15.05 -4.35
CA VAL A 115 -3.52 -13.79 -4.89
C VAL A 115 -2.94 -13.51 -6.28
N ALA A 116 -1.64 -13.74 -6.47
CA ALA A 116 -0.97 -13.55 -7.75
C ALA A 116 -1.51 -14.51 -8.84
N ALA A 117 -1.91 -15.73 -8.48
CA ALA A 117 -2.54 -16.68 -9.40
C ALA A 117 -3.86 -16.18 -10.01
N LEU A 118 -4.54 -15.21 -9.37
CA LEU A 118 -5.73 -14.56 -9.95
C LEU A 118 -5.42 -13.77 -11.23
N SER A 119 -4.15 -13.49 -11.51
CA SER A 119 -3.73 -12.93 -12.80
C SER A 119 -4.00 -13.87 -13.98
N LEU A 120 -3.98 -15.18 -13.77
CA LEU A 120 -4.22 -16.18 -14.83
C LEU A 120 -5.64 -16.10 -15.40
N PRO A 121 -6.72 -16.20 -14.60
CA PRO A 121 -8.07 -16.02 -15.12
C PRO A 121 -8.29 -14.60 -15.66
N LEU A 122 -7.59 -13.59 -15.13
CA LEU A 122 -7.65 -12.24 -15.67
C LEU A 122 -7.03 -12.16 -17.07
N LEU A 123 -5.89 -12.80 -17.31
CA LEU A 123 -5.26 -12.93 -18.63
C LEU A 123 -6.15 -13.67 -19.61
N VAL A 124 -6.76 -14.80 -19.19
CA VAL A 124 -7.70 -15.55 -20.02
C VAL A 124 -8.91 -14.68 -20.39
N THR A 125 -9.48 -13.97 -19.44
CA THR A 125 -10.62 -13.06 -19.70
C THR A 125 -10.22 -11.91 -20.64
N LEU A 126 -9.06 -11.32 -20.44
CA LEU A 126 -8.54 -10.25 -21.31
C LEU A 126 -8.37 -10.74 -22.76
N THR A 127 -7.65 -11.84 -22.94
CA THR A 127 -7.41 -12.42 -24.27
C THR A 127 -8.72 -12.83 -24.95
N SER A 128 -9.60 -13.55 -24.24
CA SER A 128 -10.91 -13.93 -24.76
C SER A 128 -11.74 -12.73 -25.17
N SER A 129 -11.73 -11.64 -24.39
CA SER A 129 -12.49 -10.42 -24.72
C SER A 129 -11.99 -9.76 -26.01
N LEU A 130 -10.68 -9.76 -26.25
CA LEU A 130 -10.09 -9.24 -27.50
C LEU A 130 -10.48 -10.08 -28.72
N PHE A 131 -10.54 -11.42 -28.58
CA PHE A 131 -10.97 -12.31 -29.65
C PHE A 131 -12.46 -12.18 -29.96
N ILE A 132 -13.30 -12.09 -28.92
CA ILE A 132 -14.76 -11.96 -29.07
C ILE A 132 -15.10 -10.58 -29.65
N TYR A 133 -14.47 -9.52 -29.14
CA TYR A 133 -14.73 -8.15 -29.59
C TYR A 133 -13.68 -7.70 -30.61
N LYS A 134 -13.71 -8.31 -31.81
CA LYS A 134 -12.74 -8.12 -32.90
C LYS A 134 -12.49 -6.66 -33.35
N ARG A 135 -13.42 -5.73 -33.06
CA ARG A 135 -13.32 -4.30 -33.42
C ARG A 135 -13.31 -3.41 -32.18
N TRP A 136 -12.66 -3.85 -31.10
CA TRP A 136 -12.61 -3.15 -29.83
C TRP A 136 -12.10 -1.70 -29.94
N TRP A 137 -11.16 -1.41 -30.87
CA TRP A 137 -10.63 -0.06 -31.10
C TRP A 137 -11.70 0.93 -31.57
N ARG A 138 -12.76 0.50 -32.27
CA ARG A 138 -13.88 1.35 -32.64
C ARG A 138 -14.75 1.77 -31.47
N GLY A 139 -14.68 1.05 -30.38
CA GLY A 139 -15.41 1.34 -29.15
C GLY A 139 -14.83 2.51 -28.36
N PHE A 140 -13.56 2.88 -28.58
CA PHE A 140 -12.91 3.97 -27.83
C PHE A 140 -13.61 5.32 -27.97
N PHE A 141 -14.14 5.61 -29.16
CA PHE A 141 -14.75 6.88 -29.51
C PHE A 141 -16.28 6.81 -29.69
N SER A 142 -16.89 5.69 -29.29
CA SER A 142 -18.33 5.53 -29.39
C SER A 142 -19.03 6.09 -28.16
N TRP A 143 -19.78 7.20 -28.33
CA TRP A 143 -20.57 7.75 -27.23
C TRP A 143 -21.76 6.86 -26.87
N PRO A 144 -22.07 6.70 -25.56
CA PRO A 144 -23.24 5.95 -25.10
C PRO A 144 -24.54 6.63 -25.57
N ARG A 145 -25.50 5.84 -26.00
CA ARG A 145 -26.81 6.32 -26.42
C ARG A 145 -27.77 6.34 -25.23
N ALA A 146 -28.32 7.52 -24.94
CA ALA A 146 -29.19 7.73 -23.78
C ALA A 146 -30.69 7.55 -24.08
N ASP A 147 -31.05 7.02 -25.27
CA ASP A 147 -32.43 6.83 -25.71
C ASP A 147 -33.23 5.84 -24.84
N ARG A 148 -32.56 4.82 -24.28
CA ARG A 148 -33.15 3.79 -23.41
C ARG A 148 -32.18 3.41 -22.28
N PRO A 149 -32.63 3.30 -21.00
CA PRO A 149 -31.75 2.97 -19.88
C PRO A 149 -30.93 1.69 -20.09
N ARG A 150 -31.54 0.64 -20.59
CA ARG A 150 -30.86 -0.64 -20.84
C ARG A 150 -29.73 -0.51 -21.87
N ARG A 151 -29.92 0.29 -22.91
CA ARG A 151 -28.91 0.55 -23.95
C ARG A 151 -27.79 1.42 -23.41
N LEU A 152 -28.12 2.43 -22.64
CA LEU A 152 -27.15 3.30 -21.99
C LEU A 152 -26.19 2.50 -21.09
N TRP A 153 -26.72 1.63 -20.22
CA TRP A 153 -25.88 0.79 -19.35
C TRP A 153 -25.01 -0.18 -20.14
N GLY A 154 -25.51 -0.79 -21.23
CA GLY A 154 -24.73 -1.66 -22.09
C GLY A 154 -23.62 -0.92 -22.84
N ASP A 155 -23.91 0.25 -23.39
CA ASP A 155 -22.93 1.09 -24.08
C ASP A 155 -21.87 1.63 -23.11
N LEU A 156 -22.27 2.04 -21.90
CA LEU A 156 -21.37 2.51 -20.86
C LEU A 156 -20.43 1.40 -20.36
N HIS A 157 -20.99 0.20 -20.10
CA HIS A 157 -20.20 -0.96 -19.71
C HIS A 157 -19.14 -1.30 -20.78
N ARG A 158 -19.54 -1.29 -22.05
CA ARG A 158 -18.62 -1.55 -23.17
C ARG A 158 -17.52 -0.47 -23.27
N LEU A 159 -17.89 0.82 -23.16
CA LEU A 159 -16.95 1.92 -23.24
C LEU A 159 -15.93 1.87 -22.10
N LEU A 160 -16.41 1.71 -20.87
CA LEU A 160 -15.55 1.55 -19.68
C LEU A 160 -14.66 0.31 -19.77
N GLY A 161 -15.20 -0.81 -20.29
CA GLY A 161 -14.44 -2.03 -20.52
C GLY A 161 -13.28 -1.80 -21.50
N VAL A 162 -13.55 -1.14 -22.64
CA VAL A 162 -12.52 -0.83 -23.63
C VAL A 162 -11.46 0.13 -23.08
N TRP A 163 -11.86 1.17 -22.33
CA TRP A 163 -10.93 2.10 -21.71
C TRP A 163 -10.08 1.46 -20.61
N SER A 164 -10.60 0.43 -19.97
CA SER A 164 -9.87 -0.30 -18.92
C SER A 164 -8.92 -1.36 -19.47
N LEU A 165 -8.97 -1.71 -20.76
CA LEU A 165 -8.20 -2.84 -21.32
C LEU A 165 -6.69 -2.74 -21.05
N TRP A 166 -6.10 -1.57 -21.26
CA TRP A 166 -4.67 -1.36 -21.04
C TRP A 166 -4.30 -1.52 -19.56
N PHE A 167 -5.16 -1.01 -18.67
CA PHE A 167 -4.94 -1.09 -17.21
C PHE A 167 -5.10 -2.54 -16.71
N ILE A 168 -6.12 -3.25 -17.22
CA ILE A 168 -6.32 -4.68 -16.94
C ILE A 168 -5.13 -5.50 -17.47
N ALA A 169 -4.63 -5.19 -18.67
CA ALA A 169 -3.46 -5.83 -19.23
C ALA A 169 -2.22 -5.63 -18.34
N LEU A 170 -1.99 -4.39 -17.89
CA LEU A 170 -0.88 -4.08 -16.99
C LEU A 170 -0.98 -4.87 -15.68
N ILE A 171 -2.15 -4.88 -15.05
CA ILE A 171 -2.37 -5.65 -13.79
C ILE A 171 -2.18 -7.14 -14.03
N ALA A 172 -2.68 -7.68 -15.14
CA ALA A 172 -2.58 -9.10 -15.45
C ALA A 172 -1.12 -9.53 -15.69
N VAL A 173 -0.36 -8.75 -16.45
CA VAL A 173 1.07 -9.03 -16.72
C VAL A 173 1.91 -8.88 -15.45
N THR A 174 1.75 -7.77 -14.71
CA THR A 174 2.51 -7.56 -13.46
C THR A 174 2.13 -8.58 -12.38
N GLY A 175 0.85 -8.98 -12.29
CA GLY A 175 0.41 -10.05 -11.41
C GLY A 175 0.98 -11.41 -11.79
N GLY A 176 1.06 -11.73 -13.09
CA GLY A 176 1.70 -12.93 -13.60
C GLY A 176 3.20 -12.96 -13.30
N TRP A 177 3.88 -11.84 -13.49
CA TRP A 177 5.29 -11.71 -13.11
C TRP A 177 5.49 -11.94 -11.60
N TYR A 178 4.65 -11.30 -10.78
CA TYR A 178 4.71 -11.48 -9.32
C TYR A 178 4.40 -12.92 -8.88
N LEU A 179 3.60 -13.66 -9.65
CA LEU A 179 3.40 -15.08 -9.44
C LEU A 179 4.70 -15.86 -9.66
N VAL A 180 5.42 -15.60 -10.76
CA VAL A 180 6.71 -16.25 -11.07
C VAL A 180 7.73 -15.98 -9.96
N GLU A 181 7.87 -14.72 -9.52
CA GLU A 181 8.75 -14.37 -8.40
C GLU A 181 8.35 -15.13 -7.12
N SER A 182 7.08 -15.16 -6.80
CA SER A 182 6.58 -15.83 -5.58
C SER A 182 6.77 -17.34 -5.57
N LEU A 183 6.98 -17.95 -6.73
CA LEU A 183 7.28 -19.39 -6.92
C LEU A 183 8.77 -19.69 -7.00
N GLY A 184 9.66 -18.72 -6.81
CA GLY A 184 11.11 -18.87 -6.78
C GLY A 184 11.84 -18.40 -8.03
N GLY A 185 11.17 -17.61 -8.89
CA GLY A 185 11.78 -16.92 -10.04
C GLY A 185 12.49 -15.61 -9.68
N ASP A 186 12.89 -15.44 -8.43
CA ASP A 186 13.52 -14.22 -7.94
C ASP A 186 14.89 -13.99 -8.57
N ALA A 187 15.17 -12.74 -8.94
CA ALA A 187 16.53 -12.32 -9.23
C ALA A 187 17.38 -12.44 -7.95
N PRO A 188 18.68 -12.84 -8.05
CA PRO A 188 19.54 -12.94 -6.89
C PRO A 188 19.59 -11.58 -6.16
N VAL A 189 19.23 -11.60 -4.88
CA VAL A 189 19.28 -10.39 -4.05
C VAL A 189 20.73 -9.97 -3.92
N PRO A 190 21.13 -8.75 -4.31
CA PRO A 190 22.49 -8.30 -4.13
C PRO A 190 22.89 -8.41 -2.65
N ALA A 191 24.08 -8.92 -2.38
CA ALA A 191 24.62 -9.06 -1.04
C ALA A 191 24.48 -7.71 -0.32
N ARG A 192 23.92 -7.71 0.89
CA ARG A 192 23.89 -6.51 1.71
C ARG A 192 25.32 -6.07 1.96
N ILE A 193 25.67 -4.88 1.48
CA ILE A 193 26.92 -4.24 1.84
C ILE A 193 26.83 -4.02 3.36
N ALA A 194 27.67 -4.74 4.11
CA ALA A 194 27.83 -4.44 5.53
C ALA A 194 28.33 -3.01 5.63
N LEU A 195 27.59 -2.16 6.31
CA LEU A 195 28.08 -0.81 6.64
C LEU A 195 29.34 -1.02 7.49
N PRO A 196 30.46 -0.31 7.22
CA PRO A 196 31.62 -0.38 8.08
C PRO A 196 31.17 -0.03 9.50
N GLU A 197 31.51 -0.90 10.45
CA GLU A 197 31.37 -0.57 11.87
C GLU A 197 32.15 0.72 12.08
N GLY A 198 31.44 1.80 12.42
CA GLY A 198 32.08 3.05 12.74
C GLY A 198 33.01 2.82 13.92
N ASP A 199 34.32 2.96 13.69
CA ASP A 199 35.30 3.06 14.75
C ASP A 199 34.83 4.15 15.71
N GLY A 200 34.34 3.72 16.87
CA GLY A 200 34.01 4.62 17.97
C GLY A 200 35.29 5.28 18.46
N GLY A 201 35.55 6.50 17.97
CA GLY A 201 36.51 7.43 18.49
C GLY A 201 35.79 8.53 19.27
#